data_a1ca79df988bfa2c114d3493a0d1c554
#
_entry.id   a1ca79df988bfa2c114d3493a0d1c554
#
_cell.length_a   1.000
_cell.length_b   1.000
_cell.length_c   1.000
_cell.angle_alpha   90.00
_cell.angle_beta   90.00
_cell.angle_gamma   90.00
#
_symmetry.space_group_name_H-M   'P 1'
#
loop_
_entity.id
_entity.type
_entity.pdbx_description
1 polymer ?
#
loop_
_entity_poly.entity_id
_entity_poly.type
_entity_poly.pdbx_seq_one_letter_code
_entity_poly.pdbx_strand_id
1 'polypeptide(L)'
;MSIKNTTFSINWFCHNTWIQASKNTSWCLLGCCIGDFGTIAFFQFMDIAWPVLVIMSLAIVNGILTSIALETFILSRQMPLNIAFKTAIGMSLVSMVSMELAMNITDVVLTGGAILTWWVVPLMLLAGFITPLPYNYWRLKAVSYTHLTLPTTEAV
;
A
#
# COMPACT_ATOMS: atom_id res chain seq x y z
N MET A 1 -2.99 43.33 -7.27
CA MET A 1 -3.50 42.02 -6.77
C MET A 1 -2.36 41.02 -6.95
N SER A 2 -1.55 40.83 -5.89
CA SER A 2 -0.31 40.03 -5.96
C SER A 2 -0.66 38.58 -5.70
N ILE A 3 -0.57 37.74 -6.74
CA ILE A 3 -0.69 36.29 -6.62
C ILE A 3 0.60 35.82 -5.92
N LYS A 4 0.53 35.56 -4.64
CA LYS A 4 1.59 34.86 -3.92
C LYS A 4 1.66 33.44 -4.49
N ASN A 5 2.65 33.18 -5.33
CA ASN A 5 3.08 31.84 -5.70
C ASN A 5 3.55 31.14 -4.43
N THR A 6 2.64 30.44 -3.77
CA THR A 6 2.99 29.54 -2.68
C THR A 6 3.69 28.33 -3.30
N THR A 7 5.00 28.42 -3.41
CA THR A 7 5.84 27.25 -3.74
C THR A 7 5.57 26.20 -2.66
N PHE A 8 4.96 25.08 -3.08
CA PHE A 8 4.64 23.95 -2.24
C PHE A 8 5.95 23.28 -1.82
N SER A 9 6.56 23.74 -0.74
CA SER A 9 7.76 23.14 -0.18
C SER A 9 7.35 22.04 0.79
N ILE A 10 7.48 20.79 0.35
CA ILE A 10 7.24 19.62 1.21
C ILE A 10 8.41 19.52 2.19
N ASN A 11 8.12 19.70 3.47
CA ASN A 11 9.11 19.45 4.52
C ASN A 11 9.18 17.94 4.81
N TRP A 12 10.25 17.29 4.32
CA TRP A 12 10.50 15.86 4.47
C TRP A 12 10.97 15.43 5.86
N PHE A 13 11.22 16.38 6.77
CA PHE A 13 11.79 16.11 8.10
C PHE A 13 10.76 16.00 9.22
N CYS A 14 9.46 15.84 8.92
CA CYS A 14 8.43 15.72 9.93
C CYS A 14 8.36 14.29 10.49
N HIS A 15 8.93 14.05 11.66
CA HIS A 15 8.99 12.74 12.32
C HIS A 15 7.61 12.07 12.50
N ASN A 16 6.61 12.84 12.96
CA ASN A 16 5.26 12.32 13.17
C ASN A 16 4.60 11.83 11.88
N THR A 17 4.86 12.50 10.75
CA THR A 17 4.34 12.09 9.43
C THR A 17 4.99 10.78 8.98
N TRP A 18 6.28 10.59 9.24
CA TRP A 18 6.98 9.35 8.95
C TRP A 18 6.43 8.17 9.76
N ILE A 19 6.18 8.37 11.06
CA ILE A 19 5.57 7.33 11.91
C ILE A 19 4.19 6.95 11.37
N GLN A 20 3.38 7.93 10.97
CA GLN A 20 2.03 7.67 10.46
C GLN A 20 2.07 6.99 9.08
N ALA A 21 2.97 7.43 8.19
CA ALA A 21 3.21 6.76 6.92
C ALA A 21 3.64 5.30 7.12
N SER A 22 4.56 5.03 8.04
CA SER A 22 5.03 3.69 8.36
C SER A 22 3.92 2.80 8.90
N LYS A 23 3.07 3.31 9.80
CA LYS A 23 1.91 2.56 10.32
C LYS A 23 0.93 2.19 9.22
N ASN A 24 0.57 3.15 8.36
CA ASN A 24 -0.34 2.89 7.24
C ASN A 24 0.25 1.88 6.26
N THR A 25 1.54 2.03 5.92
CA THR A 25 2.26 1.10 5.05
C THR A 25 2.32 -0.30 5.65
N SER A 26 2.51 -0.43 6.96
CA SER A 26 2.53 -1.74 7.65
C SER A 26 1.18 -2.45 7.57
N TRP A 27 0.06 -1.76 7.76
CA TRP A 27 -1.27 -2.36 7.64
C TRP A 27 -1.57 -2.78 6.20
N CYS A 28 -1.20 -1.95 5.23
CA CYS A 28 -1.32 -2.27 3.81
C CYS A 28 -0.47 -3.49 3.45
N LEU A 29 0.80 -3.54 3.91
CA LEU A 29 1.71 -4.67 3.71
C LEU A 29 1.14 -5.97 4.29
N LEU A 30 0.56 -5.92 5.49
CA LEU A 30 -0.07 -7.10 6.11
C LEU A 30 -1.21 -7.63 5.23
N GLY A 31 -2.07 -6.75 4.71
CA GLY A 31 -3.14 -7.13 3.79
C GLY A 31 -2.62 -7.75 2.51
N CYS A 32 -1.61 -7.14 1.89
CA CYS A 32 -0.94 -7.64 0.69
C CYS A 32 -0.32 -9.03 0.93
N CYS A 33 0.42 -9.19 2.02
CA CYS A 33 1.07 -10.48 2.34
C CYS A 33 0.08 -11.62 2.51
N ILE A 34 -1.10 -11.39 3.08
CA ILE A 34 -2.11 -12.45 3.25
C ILE A 34 -2.56 -12.98 1.88
N GLY A 35 -2.81 -12.11 0.92
CA GLY A 35 -3.24 -12.51 -0.42
C GLY A 35 -2.12 -13.04 -1.29
N ASP A 36 -0.99 -12.34 -1.34
CA ASP A 36 0.16 -12.69 -2.18
C ASP A 36 0.80 -14.01 -1.72
N PHE A 37 1.27 -14.07 -0.48
CA PHE A 37 1.90 -15.28 0.07
C PHE A 37 0.93 -16.44 0.17
N GLY A 38 -0.36 -16.17 0.48
CA GLY A 38 -1.39 -17.20 0.48
C GLY A 38 -1.58 -17.84 -0.89
N THR A 39 -1.52 -17.04 -1.96
CA THR A 39 -1.63 -17.54 -3.34
C THR A 39 -0.39 -18.35 -3.73
N ILE A 40 0.80 -17.81 -3.51
CA ILE A 40 2.06 -18.52 -3.85
C ILE A 40 2.16 -19.82 -3.05
N ALA A 41 1.88 -19.80 -1.76
CA ALA A 41 1.89 -20.98 -0.90
C ALA A 41 0.88 -22.03 -1.36
N PHE A 42 -0.33 -21.63 -1.77
CA PHE A 42 -1.34 -22.55 -2.28
C PHE A 42 -0.84 -23.31 -3.51
N PHE A 43 -0.29 -22.60 -4.51
CA PHE A 43 0.26 -23.26 -5.71
C PHE A 43 1.46 -24.14 -5.38
N GLN A 44 2.31 -23.71 -4.45
CA GLN A 44 3.49 -24.46 -4.03
C GLN A 44 3.12 -25.73 -3.27
N PHE A 45 2.14 -25.71 -2.36
CA PHE A 45 1.71 -26.88 -1.60
C PHE A 45 0.87 -27.88 -2.42
N MET A 46 0.11 -27.38 -3.41
CA MET A 46 -0.69 -28.24 -4.31
C MET A 46 0.10 -28.79 -5.48
N ASP A 47 1.39 -28.44 -5.59
CA ASP A 47 2.29 -28.85 -6.68
C ASP A 47 1.72 -28.56 -8.08
N ILE A 48 1.04 -27.43 -8.22
CA ILE A 48 0.41 -27.00 -9.47
C ILE A 48 1.44 -26.26 -10.33
N ALA A 49 1.94 -26.91 -11.37
CA ALA A 49 2.94 -26.36 -12.29
C ALA A 49 2.32 -25.38 -13.31
N TRP A 50 1.91 -24.21 -12.87
CA TRP A 50 1.48 -23.13 -13.75
C TRP A 50 2.64 -22.21 -14.13
N PRO A 51 2.52 -21.47 -15.27
CA PRO A 51 3.52 -20.47 -15.61
C PRO A 51 3.70 -19.44 -14.50
N VAL A 52 4.94 -19.11 -14.18
CA VAL A 52 5.30 -18.17 -13.09
C VAL A 52 4.54 -16.85 -13.21
N LEU A 53 4.43 -16.30 -14.43
CA LEU A 53 3.69 -15.05 -14.68
C LEU A 53 2.21 -15.12 -14.28
N VAL A 54 1.58 -16.29 -14.45
CA VAL A 54 0.16 -16.47 -14.09
C VAL A 54 0.01 -16.52 -12.57
N ILE A 55 0.88 -17.27 -11.88
CA ILE A 55 0.88 -17.36 -10.41
C ILE A 55 1.12 -15.99 -9.82
N MET A 56 2.10 -15.24 -10.30
CA MET A 56 2.40 -13.87 -9.83
C MET A 56 1.24 -12.91 -10.09
N SER A 57 0.62 -12.96 -11.27
CA SER A 57 -0.53 -12.09 -11.57
C SER A 57 -1.69 -12.36 -10.62
N LEU A 58 -1.97 -13.61 -10.31
CA LEU A 58 -2.99 -14.00 -9.33
C LEU A 58 -2.60 -13.58 -7.91
N ALA A 59 -1.34 -13.73 -7.53
CA ALA A 59 -0.82 -13.32 -6.24
C ALA A 59 -0.99 -11.80 -6.04
N ILE A 60 -0.59 -10.99 -7.02
CA ILE A 60 -0.76 -9.53 -7.01
C ILE A 60 -2.24 -9.15 -6.87
N VAL A 61 -3.12 -9.74 -7.68
CA VAL A 61 -4.56 -9.45 -7.63
C VAL A 61 -5.14 -9.80 -6.26
N ASN A 62 -4.83 -10.98 -5.73
CA ASN A 62 -5.29 -11.40 -4.41
C ASN A 62 -4.71 -10.54 -3.29
N GLY A 63 -3.44 -10.15 -3.37
CA GLY A 63 -2.81 -9.24 -2.42
C GLY A 63 -3.50 -7.88 -2.38
N ILE A 64 -3.79 -7.29 -3.53
CA ILE A 64 -4.54 -6.03 -3.63
C ILE A 64 -5.95 -6.18 -3.05
N LEU A 65 -6.67 -7.26 -3.40
CA LEU A 65 -8.04 -7.50 -2.90
C LEU A 65 -8.09 -7.66 -1.37
N THR A 66 -7.17 -8.45 -0.81
CA THR A 66 -7.08 -8.66 0.64
C THR A 66 -6.66 -7.39 1.37
N SER A 67 -5.78 -6.59 0.79
CA SER A 67 -5.37 -5.30 1.35
C SER A 67 -6.53 -4.29 1.34
N ILE A 68 -7.28 -4.17 0.24
CA ILE A 68 -8.48 -3.33 0.16
C ILE A 68 -9.52 -3.78 1.19
N ALA A 69 -9.74 -5.10 1.31
CA ALA A 69 -10.70 -5.65 2.27
C ALA A 69 -10.30 -5.32 3.72
N LEU A 70 -9.03 -5.51 4.07
CA LEU A 70 -8.51 -5.20 5.41
C LEU A 70 -8.60 -3.70 5.72
N GLU A 71 -8.18 -2.85 4.78
CA GLU A 71 -8.25 -1.39 4.93
C GLU A 71 -9.69 -0.90 5.05
N THR A 72 -10.59 -1.41 4.20
CA THR A 72 -12.03 -1.12 4.27
C THR A 72 -12.62 -1.55 5.61
N PHE A 73 -12.24 -2.72 6.12
CA PHE A 73 -12.69 -3.20 7.43
C PHE A 73 -12.25 -2.28 8.57
N ILE A 74 -10.99 -1.83 8.55
CA ILE A 74 -10.46 -0.89 9.56
C ILE A 74 -11.19 0.45 9.49
N LEU A 75 -11.38 0.99 8.28
CA LEU A 75 -12.05 2.27 8.07
C LEU A 75 -13.56 2.20 8.37
N SER A 76 -14.21 1.06 8.14
CA SER A 76 -15.65 0.90 8.39
C SER A 76 -16.02 1.04 9.87
N ARG A 77 -15.06 0.93 10.77
CA ARG A 77 -15.25 1.22 12.20
C ARG A 77 -15.34 2.72 12.50
N GLN A 78 -14.94 3.58 11.57
CA GLN A 78 -14.88 5.04 11.75
C GLN A 78 -15.85 5.79 10.82
N MET A 79 -16.25 5.16 9.71
CA MET A 79 -17.10 5.77 8.70
C MET A 79 -18.00 4.74 8.00
N PRO A 80 -19.10 5.16 7.33
CA PRO A 80 -19.99 4.27 6.56
C PRO A 80 -19.21 3.43 5.54
N LEU A 81 -19.60 2.18 5.35
CA LEU A 81 -18.90 1.19 4.52
C LEU A 81 -18.64 1.67 3.09
N ASN A 82 -19.62 2.34 2.46
CA ASN A 82 -19.48 2.87 1.10
C ASN A 82 -18.37 3.93 0.99
N ILE A 83 -18.22 4.77 2.02
CA ILE A 83 -17.17 5.80 2.07
C ILE A 83 -15.84 5.15 2.37
N ALA A 84 -15.80 4.21 3.32
CA ALA A 84 -14.61 3.45 3.68
C ALA A 84 -14.01 2.74 2.46
N PHE A 85 -14.83 2.06 1.68
CA PHE A 85 -14.41 1.35 0.47
C PHE A 85 -13.84 2.29 -0.62
N LYS A 86 -14.56 3.39 -0.91
CA LYS A 86 -14.07 4.40 -1.87
C LYS A 86 -12.76 5.04 -1.41
N THR A 87 -12.62 5.28 -0.11
CA THR A 87 -11.42 5.86 0.47
C THR A 87 -10.26 4.88 0.39
N ALA A 88 -10.47 3.61 0.73
CA ALA A 88 -9.45 2.56 0.62
C ALA A 88 -8.92 2.45 -0.81
N ILE A 89 -9.79 2.32 -1.81
CA ILE A 89 -9.39 2.25 -3.22
C ILE A 89 -8.69 3.55 -3.67
N GLY A 90 -9.33 4.69 -3.50
CA GLY A 90 -8.83 5.97 -4.02
C GLY A 90 -7.52 6.42 -3.39
N MET A 91 -7.31 6.08 -2.14
CA MET A 91 -6.13 6.53 -1.39
C MET A 91 -4.95 5.56 -1.45
N SER A 92 -5.18 4.27 -1.56
CA SER A 92 -4.13 3.27 -1.33
C SER A 92 -3.74 2.46 -2.57
N LEU A 93 -4.51 2.51 -3.65
CA LEU A 93 -4.30 1.65 -4.82
C LEU A 93 -2.88 1.79 -5.41
N VAL A 94 -2.36 3.00 -5.56
CA VAL A 94 -1.00 3.23 -6.09
C VAL A 94 0.06 2.65 -5.16
N SER A 95 -0.12 2.82 -3.85
CA SER A 95 0.76 2.25 -2.83
C SER A 95 0.72 0.72 -2.85
N MET A 96 -0.47 0.11 -2.95
CA MET A 96 -0.65 -1.34 -3.02
C MET A 96 0.01 -1.94 -4.25
N VAL A 97 -0.24 -1.37 -5.43
CA VAL A 97 0.36 -1.84 -6.69
C VAL A 97 1.88 -1.75 -6.64
N SER A 98 2.44 -0.64 -6.17
CA SER A 98 3.90 -0.49 -6.06
C SER A 98 4.52 -1.47 -5.07
N MET A 99 3.84 -1.77 -3.97
CA MET A 99 4.23 -2.75 -2.95
C MET A 99 4.25 -4.16 -3.52
N GLU A 100 3.16 -4.58 -4.15
CA GLU A 100 3.03 -5.89 -4.76
C GLU A 100 4.08 -6.13 -5.86
N LEU A 101 4.28 -5.15 -6.73
CA LEU A 101 5.32 -5.23 -7.76
C LEU A 101 6.71 -5.37 -7.15
N ALA A 102 7.03 -4.61 -6.10
CA ALA A 102 8.33 -4.69 -5.43
C ALA A 102 8.55 -6.05 -4.78
N MET A 103 7.54 -6.62 -4.13
CA MET A 103 7.61 -7.95 -3.50
C MET A 103 7.81 -9.05 -4.55
N ASN A 104 6.98 -9.06 -5.57
CA ASN A 104 7.03 -10.09 -6.62
C ASN A 104 8.29 -10.00 -7.49
N ILE A 105 8.77 -8.79 -7.82
CA ILE A 105 10.06 -8.62 -8.52
C ILE A 105 11.21 -9.16 -7.65
N THR A 106 11.19 -8.88 -6.36
CA THR A 106 12.21 -9.38 -5.42
C THR A 106 12.20 -10.91 -5.37
N ASP A 107 11.01 -11.54 -5.32
CA ASP A 107 10.89 -13.00 -5.35
C ASP A 107 11.51 -13.59 -6.62
N VAL A 108 11.08 -13.12 -7.79
CA VAL A 108 11.59 -13.63 -9.08
C VAL A 108 13.09 -13.42 -9.25
N VAL A 109 13.62 -12.28 -8.84
CA VAL A 109 15.06 -12.00 -8.96
C VAL A 109 15.89 -12.91 -8.07
N LEU A 110 15.39 -13.27 -6.90
CA LEU A 110 16.14 -14.05 -5.92
C LEU A 110 15.91 -15.56 -6.03
N THR A 111 14.72 -16.00 -6.47
CA THR A 111 14.36 -17.42 -6.56
C THR A 111 14.29 -17.93 -8.00
N GLY A 112 14.18 -17.06 -8.97
CA GLY A 112 13.95 -17.39 -10.38
C GLY A 112 12.49 -17.77 -10.69
N GLY A 113 11.57 -17.65 -9.74
CA GLY A 113 10.16 -18.01 -9.89
C GLY A 113 9.26 -17.45 -8.79
N ALA A 114 8.00 -17.85 -8.76
CA ALA A 114 7.09 -17.56 -7.67
C ALA A 114 7.24 -18.66 -6.60
N ILE A 115 8.24 -18.55 -5.73
CA ILE A 115 8.60 -19.58 -4.75
C ILE A 115 8.81 -18.94 -3.39
N LEU A 116 7.89 -19.19 -2.46
CA LEU A 116 7.98 -18.69 -1.10
C LEU A 116 9.08 -19.43 -0.31
N THR A 117 10.21 -18.76 -0.11
CA THR A 117 11.37 -19.30 0.60
C THR A 117 11.65 -18.47 1.84
N TRP A 118 11.92 -19.11 2.99
CA TRP A 118 12.09 -18.45 4.29
C TRP A 118 13.12 -17.31 4.33
N TRP A 119 14.20 -17.41 3.57
CA TRP A 119 15.23 -16.37 3.53
C TRP A 119 14.88 -15.21 2.58
N VAL A 120 13.98 -15.43 1.59
CA VAL A 120 13.53 -14.39 0.64
C VAL A 120 12.41 -13.56 1.23
N VAL A 121 11.54 -14.14 2.05
CA VAL A 121 10.40 -13.45 2.67
C VAL A 121 10.79 -12.15 3.37
N PRO A 122 11.82 -12.08 4.23
CA PRO A 122 12.24 -10.81 4.85
C PRO A 122 12.65 -9.75 3.84
N LEU A 123 13.29 -10.15 2.72
CA LEU A 123 13.72 -9.23 1.67
C LEU A 123 12.52 -8.72 0.84
N MET A 124 11.55 -9.59 0.55
CA MET A 124 10.28 -9.19 -0.08
C MET A 124 9.53 -8.17 0.79
N LEU A 125 9.41 -8.44 2.09
CA LEU A 125 8.76 -7.54 3.04
C LEU A 125 9.47 -6.20 3.14
N LEU A 126 10.79 -6.19 3.15
CA LEU A 126 11.58 -4.97 3.19
C LEU A 126 11.40 -4.15 1.90
N ALA A 127 11.46 -4.79 0.73
CA ALA A 127 11.22 -4.14 -0.55
C ALA A 127 9.79 -3.58 -0.64
N GLY A 128 8.79 -4.38 -0.26
CA GLY A 128 7.39 -3.98 -0.23
C GLY A 128 7.08 -2.86 0.76
N PHE A 129 7.84 -2.76 1.85
CA PHE A 129 7.69 -1.68 2.83
C PHE A 129 8.33 -0.36 2.35
N ILE A 130 9.57 -0.43 1.87
CA ILE A 130 10.35 0.77 1.51
C ILE A 130 9.80 1.44 0.25
N THR A 131 9.37 0.66 -0.74
CA THR A 131 8.96 1.18 -2.05
C THR A 131 7.77 2.16 -1.96
N PRO A 132 6.64 1.86 -1.29
CA PRO A 132 5.52 2.79 -1.20
C PRO A 132 5.69 3.87 -0.12
N LEU A 133 6.66 3.74 0.77
CA LEU A 133 6.82 4.61 1.93
C LEU A 133 6.96 6.11 1.58
N PRO A 134 7.81 6.51 0.60
CA PRO A 134 7.91 7.91 0.19
C PRO A 134 6.61 8.48 -0.39
N TYR A 135 5.88 7.66 -1.16
CA TYR A 135 4.58 8.02 -1.71
C TYR A 135 3.54 8.23 -0.60
N ASN A 136 3.48 7.32 0.38
CA ASN A 136 2.57 7.42 1.51
C ASN A 136 2.88 8.64 2.40
N TYR A 137 4.15 8.98 2.58
CA TYR A 137 4.57 10.21 3.25
C TYR A 137 4.08 11.46 2.51
N TRP A 138 4.37 11.52 1.20
CA TRP A 138 3.93 12.64 0.36
C TRP A 138 2.41 12.83 0.41
N ARG A 139 1.66 11.75 0.31
CA ARG A 139 0.20 11.76 0.33
C ARG A 139 -0.36 12.30 1.65
N LEU A 140 0.17 11.87 2.79
CA LEU A 140 -0.24 12.38 4.09
C LEU A 140 0.00 13.89 4.22
N LYS A 141 1.10 14.38 3.69
CA LYS A 141 1.36 15.83 3.63
C LYS A 141 0.38 16.56 2.73
N ALA A 142 0.12 16.05 1.53
CA ALA A 142 -0.81 16.66 0.58
C ALA A 142 -2.23 16.77 1.16
N VAL A 143 -2.73 15.73 1.82
CA VAL A 143 -4.05 15.72 2.47
C VAL A 143 -4.10 16.71 3.65
N SER A 144 -3.06 16.77 4.47
CA SER A 144 -2.99 17.74 5.58
C SER A 144 -3.06 19.18 5.10
N TYR A 145 -2.45 19.50 3.94
CA TYR A 145 -2.53 20.85 3.36
C TYR A 145 -3.92 21.19 2.82
N THR A 146 -4.63 20.22 2.21
CA THR A 146 -5.98 20.46 1.69
C THR A 146 -6.98 20.74 2.80
N HIS A 147 -6.86 20.12 3.96
CA HIS A 147 -7.70 20.42 5.14
C HIS A 147 -7.43 21.79 5.75
N LEU A 148 -6.20 22.32 5.65
CA LEU A 148 -5.85 23.64 6.16
C LEU A 148 -6.25 24.80 5.22
N THR A 149 -6.53 24.51 3.95
CA THR A 149 -6.92 25.51 2.93
C THR A 149 -8.41 25.60 2.66
N LEU A 150 -9.22 24.73 3.27
CA LEU A 150 -10.68 24.89 3.27
C LEU A 150 -11.02 26.05 4.23
N PRO A 151 -11.63 27.16 3.73
CA PRO A 151 -12.14 28.18 4.62
C PRO A 151 -13.21 27.56 5.49
N THR A 152 -13.07 27.67 6.79
CA THR A 152 -14.12 27.41 7.77
C THR A 152 -15.27 28.36 7.47
N THR A 153 -16.16 27.98 6.58
CA THR A 153 -17.49 28.57 6.44
C THR A 153 -18.38 27.85 7.44
N GLU A 154 -18.15 28.13 8.72
CA GLU A 154 -19.16 27.98 9.76
C GLU A 154 -19.03 29.14 10.72
N ALA A 155 -19.68 30.21 10.37
CA ALA A 155 -20.11 31.24 11.30
C ALA A 155 -21.39 31.84 10.74
N VAL A 156 -22.53 31.28 11.08
CA VAL A 156 -23.75 31.97 11.55
C VAL A 156 -24.69 30.91 12.10
#